data_79ebdc0d9a10bf28fd91b8699a5b1254
#
_entry.id   79ebdc0d9a10bf28fd91b8699a5b1254
#
_cell.length_a   1.000
_cell.length_b   1.000
_cell.length_c   1.000
_cell.angle_alpha   90.00
_cell.angle_beta   90.00
_cell.angle_gamma   90.00
#
_symmetry.space_group_name_H-M   'P 1'
#
loop_
_entity.id
_entity.type
_entity.pdbx_description
1 polymer ?
#
loop_
_entity_poly.entity_id
_entity_poly.type
_entity_poly.pdbx_seq_one_letter_code
_entity_poly.pdbx_strand_id
1 'polypeptide(L)'
;MALKSDGDAGRRLEINTVTRKLSFYEGGRFIKEYPVAVGKPATPTPPGNYKIINKVMQPGGILGTRWMGLSIPGGNYGIHGTSNPSSIGTAASLGCIRMFNHNVEELFPQVSIGTPVTIYNRSVQNASKPVVSASTSGPPLNGGKSYTVKPGDTLWNISRKFNVPMDKLIAANNLTAPDRLQPGQVLVIP
;
A
#
# COMPACT_ATOMS: atom_id res chain seq x y z
N MET A 1 3.34 -24.62 31.76
CA MET A 1 3.77 -24.82 30.35
C MET A 1 2.96 -23.88 29.49
N ALA A 2 3.51 -22.70 29.18
CA ALA A 2 2.78 -21.68 28.43
C ALA A 2 2.90 -22.00 26.94
N LEU A 3 1.78 -22.23 26.30
CA LEU A 3 1.68 -22.37 24.85
C LEU A 3 2.09 -21.03 24.20
N LYS A 4 3.25 -21.00 23.57
CA LYS A 4 3.61 -19.94 22.65
C LYS A 4 2.60 -19.96 21.52
N SER A 5 1.87 -18.88 21.35
CA SER A 5 1.07 -18.65 20.16
C SER A 5 2.02 -18.36 18.99
N ASP A 6 2.29 -19.37 18.16
CA ASP A 6 3.14 -19.29 16.97
C ASP A 6 2.49 -18.50 15.82
N GLY A 7 1.64 -17.51 16.12
CA GLY A 7 0.88 -16.77 15.13
C GLY A 7 1.44 -15.44 14.67
N ASP A 8 2.53 -14.95 15.27
CA ASP A 8 3.08 -13.62 14.93
C ASP A 8 4.60 -13.68 14.75
N ALA A 9 5.06 -14.55 13.85
CA ALA A 9 6.48 -14.78 13.56
C ALA A 9 7.16 -13.52 13.01
N GLY A 10 7.34 -12.48 13.85
CA GLY A 10 8.06 -11.25 13.49
C GLY A 10 7.38 -10.40 12.42
N ARG A 11 6.04 -10.47 12.31
CA ARG A 11 5.27 -9.63 11.38
C ARG A 11 5.11 -8.24 11.95
N ARG A 12 5.30 -7.23 11.10
CA ARG A 12 5.06 -5.82 11.44
C ARG A 12 4.66 -5.02 10.21
N LEU A 13 3.99 -3.91 10.47
CA LEU A 13 3.63 -2.92 9.46
C LEU A 13 4.37 -1.61 9.74
N GLU A 14 4.82 -0.98 8.68
CA GLU A 14 5.41 0.36 8.73
C GLU A 14 4.65 1.27 7.78
N ILE A 15 4.21 2.42 8.26
CA ILE A 15 3.42 3.37 7.48
C ILE A 15 4.15 4.70 7.43
N ASN A 16 4.52 5.12 6.24
CA ASN A 16 5.10 6.42 5.98
C ASN A 16 4.02 7.38 5.47
N THR A 17 3.65 8.38 6.26
CA THR A 17 2.59 9.32 5.92
C THR A 17 3.01 10.34 4.85
N VAL A 18 4.30 10.56 4.66
CA VAL A 18 4.84 11.46 3.63
C VAL A 18 4.80 10.78 2.26
N THR A 19 5.34 9.57 2.17
CA THR A 19 5.33 8.80 0.92
C THR A 19 4.00 8.11 0.66
N ARG A 20 3.11 8.06 1.67
CA ARG A 20 1.79 7.41 1.60
C ARG A 20 1.88 5.95 1.21
N LYS A 21 2.75 5.24 1.92
CA LYS A 21 3.04 3.84 1.69
C LYS A 21 2.97 3.06 3.00
N LEU A 22 2.42 1.85 2.91
CA LEU A 22 2.42 0.86 3.97
C LEU A 22 3.31 -0.30 3.56
N SER A 23 4.34 -0.58 4.35
CA SER A 23 5.26 -1.69 4.14
C SER A 23 4.96 -2.83 5.10
N PHE A 24 4.85 -4.04 4.58
CA PHE A 24 4.68 -5.26 5.35
C PHE A 24 6.00 -6.01 5.44
N TYR A 25 6.33 -6.44 6.66
CA TYR A 25 7.52 -7.21 6.97
C TYR A 25 7.16 -8.51 7.70
N GLU A 26 7.93 -9.57 7.44
CA GLU A 26 7.83 -10.86 8.12
C GLU A 26 9.25 -11.39 8.42
N GLY A 27 9.50 -11.80 9.66
CA GLY A 27 10.83 -12.27 10.07
C GLY A 27 11.96 -11.26 9.84
N GLY A 28 11.67 -9.96 9.94
CA GLY A 28 12.64 -8.89 9.66
C GLY A 28 12.83 -8.57 8.16
N ARG A 29 12.26 -9.35 7.26
CA ARG A 29 12.36 -9.16 5.82
C ARG A 29 11.23 -8.27 5.31
N PHE A 30 11.54 -7.39 4.37
CA PHE A 30 10.54 -6.67 3.58
C PHE A 30 9.82 -7.66 2.66
N ILE A 31 8.49 -7.69 2.71
CA ILE A 31 7.67 -8.58 1.90
C ILE A 31 6.99 -7.80 0.78
N LYS A 32 6.27 -6.73 1.14
CA LYS A 32 5.48 -5.98 0.17
C LYS A 32 5.19 -4.56 0.63
N GLU A 33 4.98 -3.67 -0.32
CA GLU A 33 4.57 -2.30 -0.09
C GLU A 33 3.23 -2.03 -0.78
N TYR A 34 2.37 -1.28 -0.11
CA TYR A 34 1.05 -0.91 -0.60
C TYR A 34 0.89 0.61 -0.61
N PRO A 35 0.32 1.20 -1.66
CA PRO A 35 -0.09 2.60 -1.63
C PRO A 35 -1.28 2.78 -0.69
N VAL A 36 -1.27 3.87 0.07
CA VAL A 36 -2.32 4.17 1.05
C VAL A 36 -2.74 5.63 0.99
N ALA A 37 -3.97 5.94 1.45
CA ALA A 37 -4.31 7.29 1.83
C ALA A 37 -4.13 7.46 3.34
N VAL A 38 -3.77 8.67 3.75
CA VAL A 38 -3.52 9.05 5.14
C VAL A 38 -4.37 10.25 5.55
N GLY A 39 -4.28 10.65 6.81
CA GLY A 39 -4.97 11.82 7.33
C GLY A 39 -4.61 13.10 6.60
N LYS A 40 -5.62 14.00 6.47
CA LYS A 40 -5.43 15.37 5.97
C LYS A 40 -4.50 16.16 6.90
N PRO A 41 -3.92 17.30 6.44
CA PRO A 41 -3.14 18.17 7.32
C PRO A 41 -3.88 18.62 8.58
N ALA A 42 -5.20 18.86 8.50
CA ALA A 42 -6.05 19.22 9.63
C ALA A 42 -6.38 18.07 10.58
N THR A 43 -6.28 16.84 10.11
CA THR A 43 -6.56 15.60 10.86
C THR A 43 -5.50 14.55 10.53
N PRO A 44 -4.24 14.80 10.91
CA PRO A 44 -3.14 13.93 10.49
C PRO A 44 -3.26 12.54 11.12
N THR A 45 -2.75 11.54 10.41
CA THR A 45 -2.53 10.22 11.01
C THR A 45 -1.42 10.36 12.06
N PRO A 46 -1.67 10.06 13.35
CA PRO A 46 -0.69 10.26 14.40
C PRO A 46 0.53 9.36 14.22
N PRO A 47 1.76 9.92 14.20
CA PRO A 47 2.96 9.09 14.21
C PRO A 47 3.15 8.42 15.56
N GLY A 48 3.73 7.24 15.57
CA GLY A 48 3.97 6.46 16.79
C GLY A 48 4.10 4.97 16.56
N ASN A 49 4.21 4.22 17.65
CA ASN A 49 4.23 2.76 17.64
C ASN A 49 2.93 2.25 18.24
N TYR A 50 2.23 1.49 17.46
CA TYR A 50 0.89 0.98 17.77
C TYR A 50 0.83 -0.52 17.48
N LYS A 51 -0.35 -1.11 17.68
CA LYS A 51 -0.65 -2.49 17.32
C LYS A 51 -2.07 -2.61 16.80
N ILE A 52 -2.34 -3.65 16.06
CA ILE A 52 -3.70 -4.03 15.68
C ILE A 52 -4.43 -4.52 16.93
N ILE A 53 -5.62 -3.96 17.21
CA ILE A 53 -6.43 -4.29 18.40
C ILE A 53 -7.73 -5.02 18.06
N ASN A 54 -8.22 -4.86 16.85
CA ASN A 54 -9.39 -5.61 16.37
C ASN A 54 -9.31 -5.78 14.84
N LYS A 55 -10.10 -6.73 14.33
CA LYS A 55 -10.22 -7.02 12.89
C LYS A 55 -11.67 -7.32 12.56
N VAL A 56 -12.21 -6.67 11.52
CA VAL A 56 -13.58 -6.86 11.05
C VAL A 56 -13.58 -7.14 9.56
N MET A 57 -14.27 -8.19 9.16
CA MET A 57 -14.56 -8.51 7.76
C MET A 57 -15.84 -7.79 7.32
N GLN A 58 -15.83 -7.23 6.13
CA GLN A 58 -16.96 -6.56 5.49
C GLN A 58 -17.65 -5.51 6.39
N PRO A 59 -16.89 -4.52 6.92
CA PRO A 59 -17.50 -3.43 7.70
C PRO A 59 -18.46 -2.60 6.85
N GLY A 60 -18.26 -2.58 5.54
CA GLY A 60 -19.11 -1.88 4.58
C GLY A 60 -18.91 -0.37 4.52
N GLY A 61 -19.70 0.26 3.67
CA GLY A 61 -19.70 1.72 3.50
C GLY A 61 -18.32 2.27 3.13
N ILE A 62 -17.95 3.37 3.77
CA ILE A 62 -16.68 4.07 3.52
C ILE A 62 -15.44 3.26 3.95
N LEU A 63 -15.62 2.23 4.78
CA LEU A 63 -14.55 1.37 5.29
C LEU A 63 -14.18 0.23 4.33
N GLY A 64 -14.93 0.06 3.25
CA GLY A 64 -14.68 -0.97 2.26
C GLY A 64 -14.88 -2.39 2.80
N THR A 65 -13.97 -3.30 2.45
CA THR A 65 -14.16 -4.75 2.68
C THR A 65 -13.49 -5.28 3.94
N ARG A 66 -12.54 -4.56 4.53
CA ARG A 66 -11.81 -4.98 5.75
C ARG A 66 -11.50 -3.78 6.62
N TRP A 67 -11.45 -4.04 7.93
CA TRP A 67 -11.04 -3.08 8.95
C TRP A 67 -10.07 -3.74 9.92
N MET A 68 -8.99 -3.04 10.24
CA MET A 68 -8.02 -3.38 11.28
C MET A 68 -7.84 -2.16 12.18
N GLY A 69 -8.43 -2.18 13.37
CA GLY A 69 -8.33 -1.09 14.34
C GLY A 69 -6.96 -1.01 14.97
N LEU A 70 -6.48 0.20 15.20
CA LEU A 70 -5.17 0.50 15.77
C LEU A 70 -5.29 1.03 17.20
N SER A 71 -4.29 0.73 18.04
CA SER A 71 -4.21 1.19 19.43
C SER A 71 -3.85 2.67 19.58
N ILE A 72 -4.23 3.50 18.64
CA ILE A 72 -4.00 4.97 18.69
C ILE A 72 -4.99 5.57 19.69
N PRO A 73 -4.53 6.30 20.71
CA PRO A 73 -5.42 6.92 21.70
C PRO A 73 -6.20 8.10 21.09
N GLY A 74 -7.36 8.40 21.66
CA GLY A 74 -8.14 9.59 21.34
C GLY A 74 -9.05 9.48 20.11
N GLY A 75 -9.23 8.28 19.53
CA GLY A 75 -10.13 8.10 18.41
C GLY A 75 -10.18 6.68 17.86
N ASN A 76 -11.05 6.48 16.90
CA ASN A 76 -11.17 5.21 16.16
C ASN A 76 -10.28 5.27 14.90
N TYR A 77 -9.02 4.91 15.07
CA TYR A 77 -8.06 4.83 13.98
C TYR A 77 -7.93 3.39 13.49
N GLY A 78 -7.76 3.21 12.19
CA GLY A 78 -7.58 1.88 11.62
C GLY A 78 -7.01 1.91 10.22
N ILE A 79 -6.61 0.72 9.77
CA ILE A 79 -6.25 0.41 8.39
C ILE A 79 -7.46 -0.28 7.78
N HIS A 80 -7.97 0.24 6.67
CA HIS A 80 -9.20 -0.29 6.08
C HIS A 80 -9.26 -0.13 4.56
N GLY A 81 -10.18 -0.82 3.93
CA GLY A 81 -10.52 -0.63 2.52
C GLY A 81 -11.17 0.72 2.24
N THR A 82 -11.70 0.91 1.07
CA THR A 82 -12.37 2.17 0.73
C THR A 82 -13.43 1.99 -0.35
N SER A 83 -14.52 2.76 -0.25
CA SER A 83 -15.47 2.96 -1.35
C SER A 83 -15.01 4.04 -2.33
N ASN A 84 -13.96 4.79 -1.99
CA ASN A 84 -13.37 5.82 -2.84
C ASN A 84 -11.90 5.49 -3.15
N PRO A 85 -11.62 4.64 -4.15
CA PRO A 85 -10.27 4.23 -4.52
C PRO A 85 -9.40 5.38 -5.05
N SER A 86 -9.99 6.47 -5.57
CA SER A 86 -9.25 7.65 -6.03
C SER A 86 -8.57 8.43 -4.89
N SER A 87 -8.96 8.18 -3.64
CA SER A 87 -8.31 8.76 -2.47
C SER A 87 -6.94 8.14 -2.15
N ILE A 88 -6.64 6.95 -2.67
CA ILE A 88 -5.37 6.26 -2.39
C ILE A 88 -4.20 7.06 -2.99
N GLY A 89 -3.12 7.17 -2.23
CA GLY A 89 -1.98 8.02 -2.59
C GLY A 89 -2.12 9.49 -2.18
N THR A 90 -3.22 9.87 -1.53
CA THR A 90 -3.47 11.25 -1.09
C THR A 90 -3.60 11.39 0.43
N ALA A 91 -3.61 12.63 0.93
CA ALA A 91 -3.95 12.96 2.31
C ALA A 91 -5.45 13.33 2.36
N ALA A 92 -6.33 12.33 2.45
CA ALA A 92 -7.77 12.51 2.27
C ALA A 92 -8.64 11.99 3.42
N SER A 93 -8.07 11.28 4.41
CA SER A 93 -8.83 10.72 5.52
C SER A 93 -8.93 11.67 6.72
N LEU A 94 -9.71 11.27 7.70
CA LEU A 94 -9.77 11.92 9.02
C LEU A 94 -8.77 11.31 10.03
N GLY A 95 -7.69 10.71 9.50
CA GLY A 95 -6.63 10.10 10.30
C GLY A 95 -6.46 8.60 10.09
N CYS A 96 -7.46 7.89 9.57
CA CYS A 96 -7.35 6.48 9.21
C CYS A 96 -6.44 6.26 7.99
N ILE A 97 -5.97 5.04 7.84
CA ILE A 97 -5.16 4.60 6.71
C ILE A 97 -6.08 3.83 5.75
N ARG A 98 -6.28 4.37 4.55
CA ARG A 98 -7.11 3.72 3.52
C ARG A 98 -6.23 2.94 2.56
N MET A 99 -6.68 1.75 2.22
CA MET A 99 -6.08 0.88 1.21
C MET A 99 -7.09 0.59 0.09
N PHE A 100 -6.61 0.19 -1.08
CA PHE A 100 -7.49 -0.48 -2.03
C PHE A 100 -8.09 -1.74 -1.41
N ASN A 101 -9.34 -2.06 -1.73
CA ASN A 101 -10.02 -3.22 -1.16
C ASN A 101 -9.24 -4.52 -1.40
N HIS A 102 -8.74 -4.75 -2.60
CA HIS A 102 -7.95 -5.94 -2.92
C HIS A 102 -6.64 -6.00 -2.11
N ASN A 103 -6.00 -4.86 -1.84
CA ASN A 103 -4.76 -4.81 -1.04
C ASN A 103 -5.01 -5.11 0.44
N VAL A 104 -6.09 -4.54 1.00
CA VAL A 104 -6.41 -4.83 2.40
C VAL A 104 -6.92 -6.26 2.57
N GLU A 105 -7.60 -6.83 1.58
CA GLU A 105 -8.02 -8.23 1.55
C GLU A 105 -6.82 -9.18 1.52
N GLU A 106 -5.78 -8.85 0.78
CA GLU A 106 -4.52 -9.59 0.73
C GLU A 106 -3.74 -9.50 2.06
N LEU A 107 -3.65 -8.30 2.64
CA LEU A 107 -2.91 -8.07 3.89
C LEU A 107 -3.62 -8.64 5.12
N PHE A 108 -4.95 -8.56 5.15
CA PHE A 108 -5.78 -8.91 6.30
C PHE A 108 -5.50 -10.30 6.89
N PRO A 109 -5.42 -11.40 6.11
CA PRO A 109 -5.13 -12.73 6.67
C PRO A 109 -3.67 -12.88 7.13
N GLN A 110 -2.78 -12.01 6.67
CA GLN A 110 -1.35 -12.10 6.99
C GLN A 110 -0.97 -11.43 8.31
N VAL A 111 -1.86 -10.65 8.91
CA VAL A 111 -1.63 -9.96 10.18
C VAL A 111 -2.65 -10.37 11.22
N SER A 112 -2.27 -10.28 12.50
CA SER A 112 -3.09 -10.70 13.64
C SER A 112 -3.33 -9.53 14.60
N ILE A 113 -4.29 -9.69 15.52
CA ILE A 113 -4.39 -8.81 16.69
C ILE A 113 -3.07 -8.91 17.44
N GLY A 114 -2.49 -7.76 17.78
CA GLY A 114 -1.15 -7.68 18.38
C GLY A 114 -0.04 -7.31 17.39
N THR A 115 -0.23 -7.51 16.07
CA THR A 115 0.78 -7.15 15.06
C THR A 115 1.22 -5.69 15.24
N PRO A 116 2.55 -5.44 15.42
CA PRO A 116 3.08 -4.08 15.58
C PRO A 116 2.88 -3.23 14.33
N VAL A 117 2.54 -1.96 14.54
CA VAL A 117 2.34 -0.96 13.48
C VAL A 117 3.10 0.31 13.85
N THR A 118 4.14 0.63 13.10
CA THR A 118 4.89 1.88 13.25
C THR A 118 4.43 2.89 12.21
N ILE A 119 4.03 4.08 12.66
CA ILE A 119 3.63 5.19 11.79
C ILE A 119 4.65 6.31 11.93
N TYR A 120 5.19 6.80 10.83
CA TYR A 120 6.18 7.87 10.83
C TYR A 120 5.97 8.84 9.65
N ASN A 121 6.52 10.06 9.80
CA ASN A 121 6.38 11.16 8.85
C ASN A 121 7.75 11.65 8.35
N ARG A 122 8.58 10.73 7.86
CA ARG A 122 9.91 11.08 7.36
C ARG A 122 9.94 11.09 5.83
N SER A 123 10.50 12.15 5.27
CA SER A 123 11.03 12.08 3.90
C SER A 123 12.19 11.08 3.92
N VAL A 124 12.19 10.10 3.00
CA VAL A 124 13.28 9.11 2.91
C VAL A 124 14.51 9.82 2.32
N GLN A 125 15.22 10.53 3.19
CA GLN A 125 16.63 10.81 2.94
C GLN A 125 17.40 9.79 3.77
N ASN A 126 17.96 8.78 3.08
CA ASN A 126 18.89 7.79 3.63
C ASN A 126 18.42 6.96 4.85
N ALA A 127 17.54 6.01 4.64
CA ALA A 127 17.63 4.76 5.38
C ALA A 127 18.59 3.85 4.60
N SER A 128 19.76 3.60 5.17
CA SER A 128 20.76 2.70 4.63
C SER A 128 20.10 1.34 4.32
N LYS A 129 19.88 1.08 3.03
CA LYS A 129 19.69 -0.29 2.56
C LYS A 129 20.96 -1.06 2.93
N PRO A 130 20.89 -2.28 3.44
CA PRO A 130 22.05 -3.15 3.35
C PRO A 130 22.38 -3.29 1.87
N VAL A 131 23.54 -2.81 1.50
CA VAL A 131 24.07 -2.90 0.15
C VAL A 131 24.43 -4.36 -0.08
N VAL A 132 23.54 -5.10 -0.72
CA VAL A 132 23.96 -6.27 -1.49
C VAL A 132 24.36 -5.73 -2.85
N SER A 133 25.66 -5.55 -3.03
CA SER A 133 26.25 -5.34 -4.33
C SER A 133 25.86 -6.50 -5.25
N ALA A 134 25.04 -6.20 -6.22
CA ALA A 134 24.98 -6.96 -7.45
C ALA A 134 24.93 -5.96 -8.59
N SER A 135 26.11 -5.62 -9.05
CA SER A 135 26.32 -5.05 -10.37
C SER A 135 25.72 -6.03 -11.38
N THR A 136 24.72 -5.60 -12.10
CA THR A 136 24.50 -6.11 -13.45
C THR A 136 23.77 -5.04 -14.23
N SER A 137 24.52 -4.30 -15.00
CA SER A 137 24.08 -3.57 -16.16
C SER A 137 23.45 -4.55 -17.12
N GLY A 138 22.12 -4.61 -17.15
CA GLY A 138 21.38 -5.27 -18.22
C GLY A 138 20.90 -4.23 -19.22
N PRO A 139 21.02 -4.49 -20.53
CA PRO A 139 20.58 -3.58 -21.56
C PRO A 139 19.05 -3.43 -21.55
N PRO A 140 18.50 -2.34 -22.15
CA PRO A 140 17.06 -2.13 -22.21
C PRO A 140 16.42 -3.28 -22.99
N LEU A 141 15.48 -3.98 -22.33
CA LEU A 141 14.67 -5.00 -23.00
C LEU A 141 13.70 -4.31 -23.97
N ASN A 142 14.13 -4.18 -25.22
CA ASN A 142 13.26 -3.94 -26.36
C ASN A 142 12.36 -5.18 -26.53
N GLY A 143 11.05 -5.00 -26.39
CA GLY A 143 10.08 -6.07 -26.68
C GLY A 143 8.70 -5.88 -26.04
N GLY A 144 8.43 -4.75 -25.36
CA GLY A 144 7.12 -4.47 -24.78
C GLY A 144 6.07 -4.16 -25.85
N LYS A 145 4.88 -4.78 -25.75
CA LYS A 145 3.72 -4.38 -26.55
C LYS A 145 3.29 -2.99 -26.13
N SER A 146 3.03 -2.10 -27.08
CA SER A 146 2.44 -0.80 -26.80
C SER A 146 0.91 -0.89 -26.77
N TYR A 147 0.29 -0.15 -25.85
CA TYR A 147 -1.16 -0.04 -25.75
C TYR A 147 -1.57 1.43 -25.70
N THR A 148 -2.48 1.83 -26.57
CA THR A 148 -3.05 3.17 -26.54
C THR A 148 -4.27 3.19 -25.62
N VAL A 149 -4.23 4.04 -24.60
CA VAL A 149 -5.30 4.24 -23.63
C VAL A 149 -6.56 4.74 -24.33
N LYS A 150 -7.68 4.08 -24.08
CA LYS A 150 -9.01 4.46 -24.61
C LYS A 150 -9.80 5.26 -23.58
N PRO A 151 -10.80 6.03 -23.98
CA PRO A 151 -11.73 6.67 -23.05
C PRO A 151 -12.35 5.64 -22.09
N GLY A 152 -12.26 5.89 -20.78
CA GLY A 152 -12.76 4.98 -19.75
C GLY A 152 -11.76 3.91 -19.29
N ASP A 153 -10.57 3.82 -19.89
CA ASP A 153 -9.53 2.94 -19.40
C ASP A 153 -8.94 3.47 -18.09
N THR A 154 -8.65 2.54 -17.20
CA THR A 154 -7.88 2.77 -15.99
C THR A 154 -6.63 1.88 -16.01
N LEU A 155 -5.60 2.31 -15.33
CA LEU A 155 -4.37 1.50 -15.24
C LEU A 155 -4.66 0.09 -14.68
N TRP A 156 -5.65 -0.01 -13.79
CA TRP A 156 -6.12 -1.28 -13.24
C TRP A 156 -6.73 -2.20 -14.33
N ASN A 157 -7.61 -1.65 -15.18
CA ASN A 157 -8.20 -2.43 -16.27
C ASN A 157 -7.15 -2.90 -17.28
N ILE A 158 -6.18 -2.04 -17.59
CA ILE A 158 -5.07 -2.34 -18.48
C ILE A 158 -4.15 -3.42 -17.86
N SER A 159 -3.82 -3.29 -16.58
CA SER A 159 -3.06 -4.28 -15.80
C SER A 159 -3.69 -5.67 -15.89
N ARG A 160 -4.99 -5.77 -15.68
CA ARG A 160 -5.72 -7.04 -15.80
C ARG A 160 -5.80 -7.57 -17.21
N LYS A 161 -6.05 -6.68 -18.18
CA LYS A 161 -6.15 -7.05 -19.59
C LYS A 161 -4.87 -7.68 -20.13
N PHE A 162 -3.73 -7.21 -19.68
CA PHE A 162 -2.42 -7.69 -20.13
C PHE A 162 -1.73 -8.63 -19.12
N ASN A 163 -2.39 -8.91 -17.99
CA ASN A 163 -1.85 -9.73 -16.90
C ASN A 163 -0.48 -9.25 -16.39
N VAL A 164 -0.32 -7.92 -16.33
CA VAL A 164 0.90 -7.25 -15.86
C VAL A 164 0.59 -6.52 -14.57
N PRO A 165 1.37 -6.69 -13.49
CA PRO A 165 1.20 -5.96 -12.25
C PRO A 165 1.24 -4.44 -12.46
N MET A 166 0.37 -3.70 -11.76
CA MET A 166 0.26 -2.24 -11.92
C MET A 166 1.56 -1.50 -11.62
N ASP A 167 2.31 -1.97 -10.62
CA ASP A 167 3.62 -1.43 -10.26
C ASP A 167 4.62 -1.52 -11.42
N LYS A 168 4.60 -2.62 -12.15
CA LYS A 168 5.42 -2.80 -13.35
C LYS A 168 4.99 -1.89 -14.50
N LEU A 169 3.68 -1.72 -14.70
CA LEU A 169 3.17 -0.77 -15.69
C LEU A 169 3.55 0.67 -15.35
N ILE A 170 3.46 1.06 -14.08
CA ILE A 170 3.85 2.38 -13.59
C ILE A 170 5.36 2.61 -13.83
N ALA A 171 6.19 1.64 -13.44
CA ALA A 171 7.64 1.73 -13.59
C ALA A 171 8.08 1.77 -15.06
N ALA A 172 7.51 0.92 -15.91
CA ALA A 172 7.86 0.86 -17.34
C ALA A 172 7.48 2.12 -18.11
N ASN A 173 6.51 2.90 -17.61
CA ASN A 173 5.99 4.11 -18.25
C ASN A 173 6.31 5.39 -17.49
N ASN A 174 7.09 5.33 -16.41
CA ASN A 174 7.41 6.48 -15.55
C ASN A 174 6.16 7.29 -15.14
N LEU A 175 5.04 6.61 -14.84
CA LEU A 175 3.79 7.28 -14.53
C LEU A 175 3.85 7.96 -13.16
N THR A 176 3.87 9.27 -13.14
CA THR A 176 3.82 10.08 -11.91
C THR A 176 2.41 10.22 -11.36
N ALA A 177 1.39 10.05 -12.20
CA ALA A 177 -0.03 10.10 -11.84
C ALA A 177 -0.76 8.92 -12.50
N PRO A 178 -0.66 7.71 -11.94
CA PRO A 178 -1.23 6.48 -12.53
C PRO A 178 -2.76 6.48 -12.57
N ASP A 179 -3.41 7.36 -11.82
CA ASP A 179 -4.84 7.60 -11.78
C ASP A 179 -5.34 8.57 -12.87
N ARG A 180 -4.43 9.22 -13.60
CA ARG A 180 -4.74 10.22 -14.63
C ARG A 180 -4.26 9.81 -16.02
N LEU A 181 -4.62 8.62 -16.46
CA LEU A 181 -4.39 8.22 -17.84
C LEU A 181 -5.22 9.08 -18.79
N GLN A 182 -4.56 9.59 -19.81
CA GLN A 182 -5.28 10.35 -20.84
C GLN A 182 -5.64 9.44 -22.02
N PRO A 183 -6.86 9.55 -22.55
CA PRO A 183 -7.20 8.91 -23.82
C PRO A 183 -6.20 9.30 -24.91
N GLY A 184 -5.67 8.30 -25.62
CA GLY A 184 -4.60 8.50 -26.60
C GLY A 184 -3.17 8.35 -26.06
N GLN A 185 -2.97 8.31 -24.76
CA GLN A 185 -1.67 8.03 -24.16
C GLN A 185 -1.19 6.62 -24.53
N VAL A 186 0.06 6.50 -24.95
CA VAL A 186 0.66 5.19 -25.27
C VAL A 186 1.39 4.65 -24.04
N LEU A 187 1.06 3.45 -23.62
CA LEU A 187 1.72 2.73 -22.54
C LEU A 187 2.54 1.57 -23.09
N VAL A 188 3.73 1.41 -22.58
CA VAL A 188 4.55 0.20 -22.78
C VAL A 188 4.06 -0.88 -21.83
N ILE A 189 3.75 -2.05 -22.35
CA ILE A 189 3.33 -3.23 -21.58
C ILE A 189 4.56 -4.14 -21.45
N PRO A 190 5.18 -4.20 -20.25
CA PRO A 190 6.41 -4.98 -20.05
C PRO A 190 6.16 -6.50 -20.04
#